data_9359c853136c6d5f3e4fb96aa32ab89a
#
_entry.id   9359c853136c6d5f3e4fb96aa32ab89a
#
_cell.length_a   1.000
_cell.length_b   1.000
_cell.length_c   1.000
_cell.angle_alpha   90.00
_cell.angle_beta   90.00
_cell.angle_gamma   90.00
#
_symmetry.space_group_name_H-M   'P 1'
#
loop_
_entity.id
_entity.type
_entity.pdbx_description
1 polymer ?
#
loop_
_entity_poly.entity_id
_entity_poly.type
_entity_poly.pdbx_seq_one_letter_code
_entity_poly.pdbx_strand_id
1 'polypeptide(L)'
;IADQSADVVVIGGGGAGLAAAISAVQNGANSVIVVEKNGEVGGDTLVCGAIYNNPDTALQSKVTMSDSVKTTLEKALAETPANDEHAALQSEVQNEWDKYKSEGRTDLFDSNEWFALQTWINGDKVGNLDLVKTLCYNAEDGYNWIKDLGMTFNDEIGQGAGSLWQRTHTSTMPMGT
;
A
#
# COMPACT_ATOMS: atom_id res chain seq x y z
N ILE A 1 31.36 -25.74 -2.82
CA ILE A 1 30.60 -24.81 -1.97
C ILE A 1 30.03 -25.65 -0.84
N ALA A 2 30.27 -25.26 0.42
CA ALA A 2 29.72 -25.98 1.56
C ALA A 2 28.23 -25.71 1.67
N ASP A 3 27.47 -26.73 2.03
CA ASP A 3 26.03 -26.55 2.34
C ASP A 3 25.86 -25.67 3.57
N GLN A 4 24.86 -24.80 3.54
CA GLN A 4 24.49 -23.93 4.64
C GLN A 4 23.04 -24.22 5.02
N SER A 5 22.72 -24.02 6.30
CA SER A 5 21.36 -24.16 6.82
C SER A 5 21.01 -22.96 7.68
N ALA A 6 19.74 -22.57 7.68
CA ALA A 6 19.20 -21.51 8.53
C ALA A 6 17.76 -21.83 8.89
N ASP A 7 17.20 -21.16 9.91
CA ASP A 7 15.78 -21.28 10.26
C ASP A 7 14.89 -20.75 9.12
N VAL A 8 15.34 -19.68 8.44
CA VAL A 8 14.66 -19.08 7.29
C VAL A 8 15.65 -18.80 6.17
N VAL A 9 15.30 -19.19 4.95
CA VAL A 9 16.04 -18.82 3.74
C VAL A 9 15.14 -17.95 2.86
N VAL A 10 15.57 -16.73 2.58
CA VAL A 10 14.86 -15.77 1.71
C VAL A 10 15.57 -15.75 0.36
N ILE A 11 14.83 -16.02 -0.71
CA ILE A 11 15.35 -15.99 -2.08
C ILE A 11 14.96 -14.66 -2.73
N GLY A 12 15.95 -13.85 -3.01
CA GLY A 12 15.84 -12.50 -3.54
C GLY A 12 15.99 -11.42 -2.46
N GLY A 13 16.96 -10.55 -2.61
CA GLY A 13 17.31 -9.46 -1.70
C GLY A 13 16.69 -8.11 -2.10
N GLY A 14 15.55 -8.08 -2.81
CA GLY A 14 14.78 -6.87 -3.07
C GLY A 14 13.95 -6.43 -1.86
N GLY A 15 13.16 -5.36 -1.98
CA GLY A 15 12.38 -4.80 -0.86
C GLY A 15 11.52 -5.82 -0.13
N ALA A 16 10.80 -6.69 -0.84
CA ALA A 16 9.98 -7.74 -0.23
C ALA A 16 10.83 -8.78 0.52
N GLY A 17 11.96 -9.19 -0.07
CA GLY A 17 12.85 -10.16 0.57
C GLY A 17 13.54 -9.60 1.81
N LEU A 18 13.99 -8.36 1.76
CA LEU A 18 14.57 -7.68 2.93
C LEU A 18 13.54 -7.51 4.05
N ALA A 19 12.31 -7.11 3.72
CA ALA A 19 11.22 -7.03 4.69
C ALA A 19 10.91 -8.40 5.33
N ALA A 20 10.86 -9.47 4.53
CA ALA A 20 10.67 -10.82 5.03
C ALA A 20 11.80 -11.28 5.96
N ALA A 21 13.07 -10.97 5.60
CA ALA A 21 14.22 -11.31 6.42
C ALA A 21 14.20 -10.59 7.78
N ILE A 22 13.92 -9.27 7.78
CA ILE A 22 13.82 -8.47 9.01
C ILE A 22 12.68 -8.99 9.88
N SER A 23 11.50 -9.20 9.27
CA SER A 23 10.34 -9.74 9.98
C SER A 23 10.62 -11.12 10.59
N ALA A 24 11.32 -12.01 9.89
CA ALA A 24 11.70 -13.31 10.43
C ALA A 24 12.55 -13.18 11.69
N VAL A 25 13.55 -12.31 11.70
CA VAL A 25 14.38 -12.04 12.89
C VAL A 25 13.56 -11.45 14.03
N GLN A 26 12.70 -10.46 13.73
CA GLN A 26 11.82 -9.83 14.73
C GLN A 26 10.82 -10.82 15.36
N ASN A 27 10.46 -11.88 14.63
CA ASN A 27 9.58 -12.95 15.09
C ASN A 27 10.33 -14.19 15.62
N GLY A 28 11.62 -14.06 15.93
CA GLY A 28 12.37 -15.06 16.69
C GLY A 28 13.14 -16.09 15.90
N ALA A 29 13.33 -15.90 14.58
CA ALA A 29 14.29 -16.73 13.84
C ALA A 29 15.72 -16.48 14.36
N ASN A 30 16.44 -17.53 14.72
CA ASN A 30 17.80 -17.42 15.23
C ASN A 30 18.83 -17.24 14.09
N SER A 31 18.48 -17.68 12.89
CA SER A 31 19.33 -17.57 11.70
C SER A 31 18.50 -17.31 10.44
N VAL A 32 18.90 -16.32 9.67
CA VAL A 32 18.27 -15.96 8.39
C VAL A 32 19.36 -15.82 7.33
N ILE A 33 19.17 -16.48 6.19
CA ILE A 33 20.03 -16.33 5.02
C ILE A 33 19.23 -15.69 3.89
N VAL A 34 19.74 -14.57 3.36
CA VAL A 34 19.22 -13.96 2.13
C VAL A 34 20.10 -14.37 0.96
N VAL A 35 19.50 -14.97 -0.06
CA VAL A 35 20.18 -15.38 -1.30
C VAL A 35 19.83 -14.38 -2.39
N GLU A 36 20.83 -13.63 -2.87
CA GLU A 36 20.68 -12.65 -3.94
C GLU A 36 21.56 -13.03 -5.13
N LYS A 37 21.02 -12.92 -6.36
CA LYS A 37 21.75 -13.24 -7.59
C LYS A 37 22.74 -12.16 -8.03
N ASN A 38 22.46 -10.90 -7.65
CA ASN A 38 23.29 -9.75 -7.96
C ASN A 38 24.37 -9.54 -6.89
N GLY A 39 25.32 -8.66 -7.16
CA GLY A 39 26.42 -8.35 -6.23
C GLY A 39 25.99 -7.51 -5.01
N GLU A 40 24.76 -6.98 -5.01
CA GLU A 40 24.21 -6.16 -3.93
C GLU A 40 22.71 -6.41 -3.78
N VAL A 41 22.19 -6.14 -2.58
CA VAL A 41 20.76 -6.22 -2.27
C VAL A 41 20.03 -4.91 -2.65
N GLY A 42 18.70 -4.94 -2.63
CA GLY A 42 17.83 -3.78 -2.89
C GLY A 42 16.94 -3.97 -4.13
N GLY A 43 17.46 -4.59 -5.19
CA GLY A 43 16.71 -4.80 -6.43
C GLY A 43 16.14 -3.50 -6.98
N ASP A 44 14.93 -3.54 -7.57
CA ASP A 44 14.27 -2.37 -8.12
C ASP A 44 13.84 -1.36 -7.03
N THR A 45 13.72 -1.80 -5.76
CA THR A 45 13.40 -0.92 -4.64
C THR A 45 14.50 0.11 -4.39
N LEU A 46 15.77 -0.23 -4.64
CA LEU A 46 16.90 0.68 -4.48
C LEU A 46 16.83 1.89 -5.43
N VAL A 47 16.23 1.72 -6.60
CA VAL A 47 16.13 2.75 -7.66
C VAL A 47 14.71 3.29 -7.84
N CYS A 48 13.78 2.94 -6.95
CA CYS A 48 12.41 3.46 -6.98
C CYS A 48 12.35 4.93 -6.51
N GLY A 49 11.19 5.58 -6.73
CA GLY A 49 10.96 6.97 -6.32
C GLY A 49 10.81 7.19 -4.82
N ALA A 50 11.03 6.19 -3.98
CA ALA A 50 10.89 6.23 -2.52
C ALA A 50 9.54 6.82 -2.07
N ILE A 51 8.45 6.39 -2.70
CA ILE A 51 7.08 6.75 -2.35
C ILE A 51 6.34 5.53 -1.80
N TYR A 52 5.46 5.76 -0.84
CA TYR A 52 4.64 4.74 -0.21
C TYR A 52 3.16 5.15 -0.27
N ASN A 53 2.27 4.23 -0.59
CA ASN A 53 0.84 4.51 -0.69
C ASN A 53 0.06 3.80 0.41
N ASN A 54 -0.62 4.56 1.24
CA ASN A 54 -1.63 4.08 2.18
C ASN A 54 -2.64 5.19 2.48
N PRO A 55 -3.88 4.86 2.85
CA PRO A 55 -4.80 5.83 3.45
C PRO A 55 -4.18 6.44 4.71
N ASP A 56 -4.32 7.76 4.87
CA ASP A 56 -3.85 8.51 6.05
C ASP A 56 -4.89 9.59 6.38
N THR A 57 -5.78 9.27 7.29
CA THR A 57 -6.88 10.17 7.67
C THR A 57 -6.38 11.51 8.21
N ALA A 58 -5.23 11.53 8.91
CA ALA A 58 -4.69 12.76 9.48
C ALA A 58 -4.18 13.73 8.39
N LEU A 59 -3.47 13.21 7.39
CA LEU A 59 -2.98 14.01 6.28
C LEU A 59 -4.10 14.32 5.28
N GLN A 60 -4.96 13.36 4.98
CA GLN A 60 -6.07 13.53 4.04
C GLN A 60 -7.15 14.50 4.56
N SER A 61 -7.29 14.67 5.88
CA SER A 61 -8.16 15.69 6.47
C SER A 61 -7.75 17.14 6.14
N LYS A 62 -6.51 17.35 5.73
CA LYS A 62 -5.97 18.65 5.30
C LYS A 62 -6.26 18.96 3.82
N VAL A 63 -6.80 18.01 3.06
CA VAL A 63 -7.06 18.10 1.62
C VAL A 63 -8.55 18.18 1.36
N THR A 64 -8.99 19.16 0.57
CA THR A 64 -10.40 19.24 0.14
C THR A 64 -10.66 18.30 -1.04
N MET A 65 -11.69 17.48 -0.93
CA MET A 65 -12.09 16.56 -1.99
C MET A 65 -12.75 17.31 -3.15
N SER A 66 -12.16 17.28 -4.33
CA SER A 66 -12.72 17.92 -5.52
C SER A 66 -13.90 17.12 -6.10
N ASP A 67 -14.75 17.79 -6.90
CA ASP A 67 -15.88 17.13 -7.55
C ASP A 67 -15.44 16.05 -8.57
N SER A 68 -14.29 16.23 -9.21
CA SER A 68 -13.74 15.21 -10.11
C SER A 68 -13.34 13.94 -9.36
N VAL A 69 -12.77 14.08 -8.17
CA VAL A 69 -12.39 12.95 -7.31
C VAL A 69 -13.64 12.24 -6.79
N LYS A 70 -14.68 12.98 -6.34
CA LYS A 70 -15.99 12.41 -5.97
C LYS A 70 -16.60 11.61 -7.12
N THR A 71 -16.60 12.18 -8.32
CA THR A 71 -17.13 11.52 -9.51
C THR A 71 -16.39 10.22 -9.82
N THR A 72 -15.09 10.15 -9.58
CA THR A 72 -14.30 8.93 -9.78
C THR A 72 -14.74 7.82 -8.84
N LEU A 73 -14.92 8.13 -7.56
CA LEU A 73 -15.42 7.18 -6.57
C LEU A 73 -16.86 6.74 -6.88
N GLU A 74 -17.76 7.68 -7.15
CA GLU A 74 -19.17 7.38 -7.43
C GLU A 74 -19.34 6.54 -8.71
N LYS A 75 -18.52 6.74 -9.72
CA LYS A 75 -18.49 5.88 -10.92
C LYS A 75 -18.09 4.45 -10.59
N ALA A 76 -17.06 4.28 -9.76
CA ALA A 76 -16.61 2.95 -9.33
C ALA A 76 -17.70 2.23 -8.53
N LEU A 77 -18.44 2.96 -7.69
CA LEU A 77 -19.56 2.42 -6.92
C LEU A 77 -20.79 2.08 -7.77
N ALA A 78 -21.01 2.82 -8.86
CA ALA A 78 -22.12 2.58 -9.79
C ALA A 78 -21.82 1.50 -10.85
N GLU A 79 -20.61 0.98 -10.89
CA GLU A 79 -20.22 -0.05 -11.85
C GLU A 79 -20.94 -1.37 -11.55
N THR A 80 -21.35 -2.11 -12.58
CA THR A 80 -21.90 -3.45 -12.40
C THR A 80 -20.81 -4.38 -11.84
N PRO A 81 -21.04 -5.03 -10.70
CA PRO A 81 -20.06 -5.94 -10.11
C PRO A 81 -19.67 -7.07 -11.07
N ALA A 82 -18.38 -7.37 -11.16
CA ALA A 82 -17.87 -8.47 -11.98
C ALA A 82 -18.13 -9.85 -11.33
N ASN A 83 -18.22 -9.89 -10.02
CA ASN A 83 -18.47 -11.10 -9.21
C ASN A 83 -18.94 -10.69 -7.80
N ASP A 84 -19.25 -11.69 -6.96
CA ASP A 84 -19.77 -11.49 -5.60
C ASP A 84 -18.76 -10.79 -4.68
N GLU A 85 -17.45 -11.04 -4.82
CA GLU A 85 -16.41 -10.39 -4.03
C GLU A 85 -16.31 -8.90 -4.35
N HIS A 86 -16.43 -8.55 -5.65
CA HIS A 86 -16.52 -7.16 -6.10
C HIS A 86 -17.76 -6.48 -5.52
N ALA A 87 -18.93 -7.13 -5.59
CA ALA A 87 -20.16 -6.59 -5.04
C ALA A 87 -20.07 -6.34 -3.52
N ALA A 88 -19.46 -7.27 -2.78
CA ALA A 88 -19.24 -7.11 -1.35
C ALA A 88 -18.35 -5.92 -1.04
N LEU A 89 -17.20 -5.80 -1.71
CA LEU A 89 -16.27 -4.68 -1.50
C LEU A 89 -16.88 -3.34 -1.90
N GLN A 90 -17.64 -3.27 -3.01
CA GLN A 90 -18.40 -2.06 -3.37
C GLN A 90 -19.38 -1.66 -2.29
N SER A 91 -20.07 -2.64 -1.68
CA SER A 91 -21.03 -2.38 -0.60
C SER A 91 -20.34 -1.84 0.66
N GLU A 92 -19.16 -2.35 1.00
CA GLU A 92 -18.35 -1.84 2.11
C GLU A 92 -17.98 -0.38 1.88
N VAL A 93 -17.42 -0.05 0.72
CA VAL A 93 -17.05 1.33 0.33
C VAL A 93 -18.29 2.25 0.27
N GLN A 94 -19.43 1.75 -0.23
CA GLN A 94 -20.69 2.52 -0.29
C GLN A 94 -21.16 2.92 1.10
N ASN A 95 -21.10 2.00 2.08
CA ASN A 95 -21.48 2.27 3.46
C ASN A 95 -20.59 3.36 4.09
N GLU A 96 -19.29 3.30 3.86
CA GLU A 96 -18.35 4.31 4.33
C GLU A 96 -18.57 5.66 3.66
N TRP A 97 -18.81 5.66 2.35
CA TRP A 97 -19.11 6.86 1.57
C TRP A 97 -20.41 7.52 2.03
N ASP A 98 -21.47 6.74 2.33
CA ASP A 98 -22.73 7.26 2.85
C ASP A 98 -22.56 7.85 4.25
N LYS A 99 -21.77 7.22 5.11
CA LYS A 99 -21.38 7.78 6.40
C LYS A 99 -20.64 9.10 6.25
N TYR A 100 -19.60 9.16 5.41
CA TYR A 100 -18.85 10.37 5.11
C TYR A 100 -19.78 11.53 4.67
N LYS A 101 -20.71 11.28 3.76
CA LYS A 101 -21.70 12.27 3.31
C LYS A 101 -22.63 12.71 4.44
N SER A 102 -23.09 11.77 5.27
CA SER A 102 -24.00 12.07 6.39
C SER A 102 -23.36 12.94 7.47
N GLU A 103 -22.03 12.85 7.61
CA GLU A 103 -21.23 13.68 8.51
C GLU A 103 -20.95 15.09 7.94
N GLY A 104 -21.35 15.36 6.69
CA GLY A 104 -21.11 16.64 6.02
C GLY A 104 -19.64 16.94 5.76
N ARG A 105 -18.80 15.94 5.66
CA ARG A 105 -17.37 16.07 5.42
C ARG A 105 -17.06 16.59 4.03
N THR A 106 -15.96 17.33 3.90
CA THR A 106 -15.46 17.91 2.64
C THR A 106 -13.99 17.62 2.39
N ASP A 107 -13.33 16.99 3.34
CA ASP A 107 -11.95 16.53 3.24
C ASP A 107 -11.83 15.32 2.29
N LEU A 108 -10.63 14.95 1.94
CA LEU A 108 -10.40 13.82 1.03
C LEU A 108 -10.82 12.51 1.70
N PHE A 109 -11.87 11.88 1.15
CA PHE A 109 -12.29 10.54 1.56
C PHE A 109 -11.26 9.50 1.12
N ASP A 110 -10.88 8.61 2.02
CA ASP A 110 -10.15 7.39 1.71
C ASP A 110 -10.44 6.32 2.76
N SER A 111 -10.20 5.05 2.40
CA SER A 111 -10.27 3.89 3.29
C SER A 111 -9.46 2.75 2.70
N ASN A 112 -9.21 1.72 3.49
CA ASN A 112 -8.56 0.50 3.01
C ASN A 112 -9.42 -0.20 1.95
N GLU A 113 -10.73 -0.17 2.13
CA GLU A 113 -11.73 -0.74 1.21
C GLU A 113 -11.71 0.00 -0.13
N TRP A 114 -11.72 1.33 -0.10
CA TRP A 114 -11.60 2.13 -1.33
C TRP A 114 -10.25 1.94 -2.01
N PHE A 115 -9.17 1.88 -1.24
CA PHE A 115 -7.85 1.59 -1.79
C PHE A 115 -7.81 0.23 -2.49
N ALA A 116 -8.38 -0.81 -1.87
CA ALA A 116 -8.46 -2.15 -2.46
C ALA A 116 -9.35 -2.17 -3.72
N LEU A 117 -10.54 -1.58 -3.64
CA LEU A 117 -11.48 -1.52 -4.77
C LEU A 117 -10.86 -0.80 -5.97
N GLN A 118 -10.27 0.38 -5.74
CA GLN A 118 -9.63 1.17 -6.79
C GLN A 118 -8.42 0.42 -7.39
N THR A 119 -7.59 -0.20 -6.57
CA THR A 119 -6.42 -0.95 -7.03
C THR A 119 -6.83 -2.13 -7.90
N TRP A 120 -7.86 -2.87 -7.50
CA TRP A 120 -8.33 -4.04 -8.25
C TRP A 120 -9.02 -3.64 -9.57
N ILE A 121 -9.87 -2.60 -9.56
CA ILE A 121 -10.50 -2.07 -10.80
C ILE A 121 -9.44 -1.61 -11.79
N ASN A 122 -8.44 -0.86 -11.34
CA ASN A 122 -7.36 -0.34 -12.20
C ASN A 122 -6.39 -1.43 -12.68
N GLY A 123 -6.39 -2.59 -12.05
CA GLY A 123 -5.72 -3.81 -12.51
C GLY A 123 -6.61 -4.65 -13.44
N ASP A 124 -7.56 -4.04 -14.14
CA ASP A 124 -8.49 -4.69 -15.08
C ASP A 124 -9.30 -5.84 -14.45
N LYS A 125 -9.42 -5.87 -13.13
CA LYS A 125 -10.17 -6.88 -12.36
C LYS A 125 -9.67 -8.32 -12.56
N VAL A 126 -8.42 -8.48 -12.98
CA VAL A 126 -7.79 -9.81 -13.21
C VAL A 126 -6.94 -10.30 -12.05
N GLY A 127 -6.58 -9.39 -11.12
CA GLY A 127 -5.82 -9.72 -9.92
C GLY A 127 -6.62 -10.54 -8.91
N ASN A 128 -5.91 -11.29 -8.07
CA ASN A 128 -6.53 -11.95 -6.93
C ASN A 128 -6.93 -10.87 -5.89
N LEU A 129 -8.23 -10.73 -5.63
CA LEU A 129 -8.75 -9.67 -4.75
C LEU A 129 -8.30 -9.83 -3.29
N ASP A 130 -8.13 -11.06 -2.79
CA ASP A 130 -7.64 -11.31 -1.43
C ASP A 130 -6.20 -10.81 -1.25
N LEU A 131 -5.35 -11.00 -2.26
CA LEU A 131 -3.99 -10.46 -2.23
C LEU A 131 -3.98 -8.93 -2.30
N VAL A 132 -4.87 -8.32 -3.09
CA VAL A 132 -5.04 -6.86 -3.14
C VAL A 132 -5.51 -6.33 -1.79
N LYS A 133 -6.51 -6.97 -1.17
CA LYS A 133 -6.97 -6.64 0.20
C LYS A 133 -5.83 -6.79 1.21
N THR A 134 -5.06 -7.86 1.13
CA THR A 134 -3.91 -8.07 2.03
C THR A 134 -2.92 -6.91 1.94
N LEU A 135 -2.58 -6.45 0.72
CA LEU A 135 -1.72 -5.29 0.52
C LEU A 135 -2.34 -4.02 1.11
N CYS A 136 -3.58 -3.70 0.72
CA CYS A 136 -4.20 -2.41 1.03
C CYS A 136 -4.55 -2.27 2.52
N TYR A 137 -5.00 -3.34 3.17
CA TYR A 137 -5.41 -3.33 4.56
C TYR A 137 -4.23 -3.32 5.55
N ASN A 138 -3.05 -3.78 5.11
CA ASN A 138 -1.83 -3.75 5.92
C ASN A 138 -0.85 -2.64 5.48
N ALA A 139 -1.26 -1.76 4.56
CA ALA A 139 -0.37 -0.73 4.03
C ALA A 139 0.03 0.30 5.09
N GLU A 140 -0.88 0.71 5.97
CA GLU A 140 -0.60 1.63 7.08
C GLU A 140 0.35 1.00 8.12
N ASP A 141 0.12 -0.26 8.47
CA ASP A 141 1.01 -1.00 9.38
C ASP A 141 2.42 -1.12 8.80
N GLY A 142 2.52 -1.43 7.50
CA GLY A 142 3.79 -1.45 6.78
C GLY A 142 4.49 -0.08 6.76
N TYR A 143 3.73 1.00 6.54
CA TYR A 143 4.23 2.37 6.60
C TYR A 143 4.80 2.72 7.97
N ASN A 144 4.07 2.41 9.04
CA ASN A 144 4.52 2.65 10.40
C ASN A 144 5.74 1.80 10.74
N TRP A 145 5.77 0.54 10.32
CA TRP A 145 6.91 -0.35 10.53
C TRP A 145 8.20 0.17 9.89
N ILE A 146 8.17 0.68 8.64
CA ILE A 146 9.37 1.26 8.01
C ILE A 146 9.79 2.58 8.66
N LYS A 147 8.85 3.36 9.21
CA LYS A 147 9.18 4.54 10.03
C LYS A 147 9.90 4.15 11.33
N ASP A 148 9.46 3.09 11.99
CA ASP A 148 10.12 2.55 13.19
C ASP A 148 11.53 2.05 12.90
N LEU A 149 11.80 1.63 11.65
CA LEU A 149 13.14 1.29 11.16
C LEU A 149 13.99 2.52 10.79
N GLY A 150 13.45 3.73 10.92
CA GLY A 150 14.18 4.99 10.72
C GLY A 150 13.87 5.73 9.42
N MET A 151 12.94 5.23 8.60
CA MET A 151 12.53 5.96 7.40
C MET A 151 11.70 7.19 7.75
N THR A 152 11.93 8.31 7.05
CA THR A 152 11.23 9.56 7.27
C THR A 152 10.48 10.02 6.03
N PHE A 153 9.32 10.66 6.23
CA PHE A 153 8.43 11.13 5.18
C PHE A 153 8.04 12.59 5.36
N ASN A 154 7.62 13.23 4.29
CA ASN A 154 7.03 14.57 4.33
C ASN A 154 5.72 14.55 5.13
N ASP A 155 5.39 15.67 5.80
CA ASP A 155 4.12 15.86 6.54
C ASP A 155 3.00 16.36 5.61
N GLU A 156 2.88 15.74 4.44
CA GLU A 156 1.85 16.02 3.44
C GLU A 156 1.52 14.76 2.66
N ILE A 157 0.28 14.69 2.16
CA ILE A 157 -0.17 13.61 1.30
C ILE A 157 -0.12 14.05 -0.16
N GLY A 158 0.60 13.31 -0.98
CA GLY A 158 0.76 13.59 -2.40
C GLY A 158 -0.07 12.67 -3.30
N GLN A 159 0.09 12.88 -4.60
CA GLN A 159 -0.41 12.00 -5.63
C GLN A 159 0.74 11.62 -6.53
N GLY A 160 1.16 10.36 -6.48
CA GLY A 160 2.23 9.85 -7.32
C GLY A 160 1.85 9.86 -8.81
N ALA A 161 2.84 9.90 -9.68
CA ALA A 161 2.62 9.83 -11.12
C ALA A 161 1.86 8.54 -11.49
N GLY A 162 0.74 8.67 -12.20
CA GLY A 162 -0.14 7.56 -12.55
C GLY A 162 -1.10 7.11 -11.44
N SER A 163 -1.00 7.67 -10.23
CA SER A 163 -1.98 7.41 -9.16
C SER A 163 -3.29 8.16 -9.43
N LEU A 164 -4.40 7.50 -9.15
CA LEU A 164 -5.74 8.09 -9.28
C LEU A 164 -6.24 8.70 -7.95
N TRP A 165 -5.46 8.62 -6.87
CA TRP A 165 -5.85 9.09 -5.54
C TRP A 165 -4.67 9.68 -4.77
N GLN A 166 -4.93 10.68 -3.94
CA GLN A 166 -3.92 11.26 -3.05
C GLN A 166 -3.76 10.41 -1.79
N ARG A 167 -2.84 9.45 -1.84
CA ARG A 167 -2.42 8.60 -0.72
C ARG A 167 -0.92 8.33 -0.72
N THR A 168 -0.16 9.18 -1.40
CA THR A 168 1.28 9.00 -1.57
C THR A 168 2.04 9.72 -0.49
N HIS A 169 2.81 8.98 0.29
CA HIS A 169 3.81 9.48 1.22
C HIS A 169 5.16 9.50 0.53
N THR A 170 5.79 10.67 0.46
CA THR A 170 7.11 10.82 -0.17
C THR A 170 8.19 10.82 0.90
N SER A 171 9.17 9.93 0.76
CA SER A 171 10.32 9.88 1.67
C SER A 171 11.14 11.17 1.59
N THR A 172 11.64 11.62 2.74
CA THR A 172 12.63 12.70 2.83
C THR A 172 14.05 12.22 2.68
N MET A 173 14.26 10.91 2.64
CA MET A 173 15.60 10.32 2.47
C MET A 173 16.02 10.37 0.99
N PRO A 174 17.32 10.52 0.69
CA PRO A 174 17.81 10.41 -0.67
C PRO A 174 17.46 9.05 -1.30
N MET A 175 17.19 9.04 -2.60
CA MET A 175 17.00 7.77 -3.32
C MET A 175 18.26 6.91 -3.22
N GLY A 176 18.07 5.61 -3.04
CA GLY A 176 19.18 4.66 -2.93
C GLY A 176 19.85 4.58 -1.56
N THR A 177 19.20 5.12 -0.52
CA THR A 177 19.68 5.01 0.88
C THR A 177 18.88 4.00 1.69
#